data_7412c5aa814a78c63645dc3b3e52e1e5
#
_entry.id   7412c5aa814a78c63645dc3b3e52e1e5
#
_cell.length_a   1.000
_cell.length_b   1.000
_cell.length_c   1.000
_cell.angle_alpha   90.00
_cell.angle_beta   90.00
_cell.angle_gamma   90.00
#
_symmetry.space_group_name_H-M   'P 1'
#
loop_
_entity.id
_entity.type
_entity.pdbx_description
1 polymer ?
#
loop_
_entity_poly.entity_id
_entity_poly.type
_entity_poly.pdbx_seq_one_letter_code
_entity_poly.pdbx_strand_id
1 'polypeptide(L)'
;MDEVINDTERVIRRLSIPKSEKNLLTRNEWKKTEIFDFEGNWIGAGEHSAVMDPEATLGLLGPGVGYLYVPGATTAEFVRKFIKTKDAGMSKLVVYSPTNLIADDFIDVFPKAAEGRIQTVRPVNIVALCYNPFSPAGYVFDDNEFYERLRTLTDLPIFNVLSER
;
A
#
# COMPACT_ATOMS: atom_id res chain seq x y z
N MET A 1 -2.31 21.19 -11.88
CA MET A 1 -0.96 20.58 -11.68
C MET A 1 -0.77 20.04 -10.26
N ASP A 2 -1.03 20.83 -9.23
CA ASP A 2 -0.81 20.39 -7.81
C ASP A 2 -1.51 19.10 -7.45
N GLU A 3 -2.75 18.92 -7.88
CA GLU A 3 -3.53 17.71 -7.65
C GLU A 3 -2.84 16.48 -8.27
N VAL A 4 -2.41 16.59 -9.53
CA VAL A 4 -1.73 15.48 -10.24
C VAL A 4 -0.40 15.13 -9.58
N ILE A 5 0.36 16.11 -9.13
CA ILE A 5 1.63 15.90 -8.42
C ILE A 5 1.37 15.20 -7.08
N ASN A 6 0.38 15.66 -6.32
CA ASN A 6 0.00 15.05 -5.04
C ASN A 6 -0.48 13.60 -5.22
N ASP A 7 -1.29 13.34 -6.23
CA ASP A 7 -1.77 11.99 -6.52
C ASP A 7 -0.62 11.07 -6.96
N THR A 8 0.30 11.58 -7.76
CA THR A 8 1.50 10.84 -8.17
C THR A 8 2.35 10.46 -6.96
N GLU A 9 2.58 11.39 -6.04
CA GLU A 9 3.30 11.12 -4.79
C GLU A 9 2.61 10.01 -3.98
N ARG A 10 1.30 10.06 -3.84
CA ARG A 10 0.50 9.05 -3.12
C ARG A 10 0.62 7.67 -3.75
N VAL A 11 0.57 7.60 -5.09
CA VAL A 11 0.74 6.34 -5.82
C VAL A 11 2.14 5.77 -5.60
N ILE A 12 3.18 6.59 -5.71
CA ILE A 12 4.56 6.17 -5.45
C ILE A 12 4.70 5.63 -4.04
N ARG A 13 4.20 6.35 -3.04
CA ARG A 13 4.25 5.91 -1.63
C ARG A 13 3.55 4.58 -1.42
N ARG A 14 2.36 4.40 -1.97
CA ARG A 14 1.61 3.15 -1.88
C ARG A 14 2.35 1.99 -2.53
N LEU A 15 2.86 2.18 -3.73
CA LEU A 15 3.58 1.13 -4.46
C LEU A 15 4.96 0.83 -3.85
N SER A 16 5.51 1.74 -3.06
CA SER A 16 6.80 1.58 -2.39
C SER A 16 6.72 0.88 -1.02
N ILE A 17 5.60 0.27 -0.67
CA ILE A 17 5.48 -0.49 0.57
C ILE A 17 6.55 -1.59 0.60
N PRO A 18 7.34 -1.67 1.69
CA PRO A 18 8.45 -2.60 1.77
C PRO A 18 7.96 -4.05 1.91
N LYS A 19 8.81 -4.96 1.48
CA LYS A 19 8.63 -6.38 1.75
C LYS A 19 8.63 -6.62 3.27
N SER A 20 7.81 -7.58 3.72
CA SER A 20 7.86 -8.04 5.10
C SER A 20 9.28 -8.47 5.48
N GLU A 21 9.75 -8.01 6.63
CA GLU A 21 11.05 -8.37 7.20
C GLU A 21 11.14 -9.85 7.59
N LYS A 22 9.99 -10.52 7.77
CA LYS A 22 9.89 -11.96 8.03
C LYS A 22 9.37 -12.67 6.78
N ASN A 23 9.89 -13.86 6.53
CA ASN A 23 9.37 -14.73 5.48
C ASN A 23 8.13 -15.46 5.99
N LEU A 24 6.96 -14.84 5.81
CA LEU A 24 5.68 -15.38 6.26
C LEU A 24 5.24 -16.50 5.32
N LEU A 25 5.23 -17.73 5.82
CA LEU A 25 4.76 -18.89 5.07
C LEU A 25 3.25 -19.05 5.27
N THR A 26 2.48 -18.48 4.36
CA THR A 26 1.02 -18.59 4.36
C THR A 26 0.57 -20.00 4.02
N ARG A 27 -0.46 -20.51 4.73
CA ARG A 27 -0.97 -21.88 4.56
C ARG A 27 -2.18 -21.95 3.65
N ASN A 28 -2.87 -20.82 3.46
CA ASN A 28 -4.06 -20.71 2.62
C ASN A 28 -3.88 -19.59 1.61
N GLU A 29 -3.49 -19.93 0.45
CA GLU A 29 -2.95 -19.06 -0.59
C GLU A 29 -3.75 -17.79 -0.91
N TRP A 30 -5.10 -17.76 -0.72
CA TRP A 30 -5.88 -16.64 -1.26
C TRP A 30 -7.15 -16.28 -0.49
N LYS A 31 -7.52 -17.03 0.55
CA LYS A 31 -8.89 -16.99 1.04
C LYS A 31 -9.06 -16.60 2.50
N LYS A 32 -8.02 -16.71 3.32
CA LYS A 32 -8.14 -16.52 4.76
C LYS A 32 -7.11 -15.53 5.27
N THR A 33 -7.54 -14.67 6.16
CA THR A 33 -6.65 -13.87 6.98
C THR A 33 -5.84 -14.79 7.89
N GLU A 34 -4.55 -14.58 7.96
CA GLU A 34 -3.63 -15.38 8.76
C GLU A 34 -2.88 -14.51 9.76
N ILE A 35 -2.56 -15.07 10.90
CA ILE A 35 -1.78 -14.39 11.95
C ILE A 35 -0.47 -15.14 12.21
N PHE A 36 0.57 -14.34 12.47
CA PHE A 36 1.91 -14.78 12.75
C PHE A 36 2.43 -14.11 14.02
N ASP A 37 3.29 -14.80 14.77
CA ASP A 37 3.99 -14.19 15.90
C ASP A 37 5.04 -13.16 15.43
N PHE A 38 5.75 -12.51 16.36
CA PHE A 38 6.78 -11.51 16.04
C PHE A 38 8.02 -12.10 15.36
N GLU A 39 8.23 -13.40 15.46
CA GLU A 39 9.28 -14.14 14.77
C GLU A 39 8.88 -14.58 13.37
N GLY A 40 7.62 -14.43 13.00
CA GLY A 40 7.07 -14.82 11.70
C GLY A 40 6.55 -16.26 11.64
N ASN A 41 6.35 -16.91 12.79
CA ASN A 41 5.75 -18.24 12.83
C ASN A 41 4.23 -18.14 12.74
N TRP A 42 3.61 -19.04 11.98
CA TRP A 42 2.17 -19.10 11.84
C TRP A 42 1.49 -19.47 13.16
N ILE A 43 0.47 -18.71 13.56
CA ILE A 43 -0.27 -18.93 14.80
C ILE A 43 -1.71 -19.42 14.52
N GLY A 44 -2.35 -18.88 13.48
CA GLY A 44 -3.73 -19.20 13.20
C GLY A 44 -4.26 -18.47 11.96
N ALA A 45 -5.54 -18.69 11.70
CA ALA A 45 -6.26 -18.06 10.59
C ALA A 45 -7.71 -17.75 10.98
N GLY A 46 -8.27 -16.72 10.30
CA GLY A 46 -9.67 -16.36 10.38
C GLY A 46 -10.38 -16.61 9.05
N GLU A 47 -11.67 -16.88 9.11
CA GLU A 47 -12.47 -17.18 7.89
C GLU A 47 -13.00 -15.93 7.20
N HIS A 48 -12.91 -14.77 7.86
CA HIS A 48 -13.43 -13.51 7.35
C HIS A 48 -12.39 -12.75 6.53
N SER A 49 -12.86 -12.03 5.53
CA SER A 49 -12.02 -11.11 4.76
C SER A 49 -12.04 -9.70 5.36
N ALA A 50 -10.97 -8.93 5.13
CA ALA A 50 -10.89 -7.55 5.56
C ALA A 50 -11.99 -6.65 4.97
N VAL A 51 -12.49 -6.99 3.78
CA VAL A 51 -13.56 -6.24 3.09
C VAL A 51 -14.94 -6.63 3.62
N MET A 52 -15.19 -7.94 3.78
CA MET A 52 -16.52 -8.46 4.16
C MET A 52 -16.82 -8.28 5.64
N ASP A 53 -15.83 -8.48 6.50
CA ASP A 53 -15.97 -8.36 7.95
C ASP A 53 -14.67 -7.82 8.58
N PRO A 54 -14.45 -6.50 8.49
CA PRO A 54 -13.25 -5.88 9.03
C PRO A 54 -13.12 -6.04 10.55
N GLU A 55 -14.22 -6.04 11.28
CA GLU A 55 -14.20 -6.16 12.75
C GLU A 55 -13.76 -7.55 13.20
N ALA A 56 -14.29 -8.61 12.57
CA ALA A 56 -13.88 -9.98 12.87
C ALA A 56 -12.40 -10.22 12.49
N THR A 57 -11.97 -9.64 11.38
CA THR A 57 -10.58 -9.72 10.93
C THR A 57 -9.63 -9.02 11.93
N LEU A 58 -9.97 -7.82 12.37
CA LEU A 58 -9.21 -7.09 13.39
C LEU A 58 -9.26 -7.77 14.76
N GLY A 59 -10.33 -8.51 15.04
CA GLY A 59 -10.47 -9.32 16.27
C GLY A 59 -9.45 -10.44 16.41
N LEU A 60 -8.73 -10.79 15.34
CA LEU A 60 -7.61 -11.74 15.39
C LEU A 60 -6.35 -11.15 16.03
N LEU A 61 -6.25 -9.83 16.09
CA LEU A 61 -5.15 -9.15 16.75
C LEU A 61 -5.25 -9.37 18.28
N GLY A 62 -4.12 -9.58 18.91
CA GLY A 62 -4.02 -9.78 20.34
C GLY A 62 -2.58 -9.96 20.79
N PRO A 63 -2.36 -10.29 22.07
CA PRO A 63 -1.02 -10.54 22.60
C PRO A 63 -0.30 -11.64 21.80
N GLY A 64 0.94 -11.37 21.42
CA GLY A 64 1.76 -12.31 20.67
C GLY A 64 1.56 -12.30 19.15
N VAL A 65 0.59 -11.54 18.61
CA VAL A 65 0.42 -11.38 17.17
C VAL A 65 1.35 -10.28 16.67
N GLY A 66 2.35 -10.68 15.88
CA GLY A 66 3.30 -9.75 15.25
C GLY A 66 2.87 -9.29 13.86
N TYR A 67 2.18 -10.16 13.12
CA TYR A 67 1.77 -9.90 11.75
C TYR A 67 0.35 -10.37 11.50
N LEU A 68 -0.45 -9.48 10.90
CA LEU A 68 -1.78 -9.78 10.36
C LEU A 68 -1.68 -9.79 8.85
N TYR A 69 -1.73 -10.97 8.23
CA TYR A 69 -1.74 -11.11 6.78
C TYR A 69 -3.16 -11.12 6.25
N VAL A 70 -3.44 -10.20 5.34
CA VAL A 70 -4.75 -10.05 4.70
C VAL A 70 -4.62 -10.32 3.21
N PRO A 71 -5.15 -11.46 2.72
CA PRO A 71 -5.18 -11.73 1.29
C PRO A 71 -6.28 -10.93 0.59
N GLY A 72 -6.11 -10.71 -0.70
CA GLY A 72 -7.10 -10.03 -1.53
C GLY A 72 -7.14 -8.52 -1.34
N ALA A 73 -8.25 -7.91 -1.75
CA ALA A 73 -8.42 -6.46 -1.70
C ALA A 73 -8.47 -5.93 -0.26
N THR A 74 -7.79 -4.83 -0.02
CA THR A 74 -7.79 -4.14 1.26
C THR A 74 -8.17 -2.68 1.06
N THR A 75 -9.14 -2.19 1.81
CA THR A 75 -9.65 -0.83 1.72
C THR A 75 -8.91 0.12 2.64
N ALA A 76 -8.98 1.41 2.32
CA ALA A 76 -8.49 2.47 3.21
C ALA A 76 -9.19 2.45 4.58
N GLU A 77 -10.49 2.15 4.60
CA GLU A 77 -11.24 2.03 5.84
C GLU A 77 -10.66 0.93 6.75
N PHE A 78 -10.32 -0.23 6.21
CA PHE A 78 -9.69 -1.29 6.98
C PHE A 78 -8.33 -0.86 7.54
N VAL A 79 -7.51 -0.19 6.74
CA VAL A 79 -6.20 0.32 7.19
C VAL A 79 -6.37 1.35 8.31
N ARG A 80 -7.34 2.28 8.20
CA ARG A 80 -7.65 3.24 9.28
C ARG A 80 -8.04 2.54 10.58
N LYS A 81 -8.91 1.54 10.49
CA LYS A 81 -9.33 0.75 11.65
C LYS A 81 -8.17 -0.02 12.25
N PHE A 82 -7.33 -0.63 11.43
CA PHE A 82 -6.12 -1.31 11.89
C PHE A 82 -5.20 -0.37 12.69
N ILE A 83 -4.90 0.80 12.15
CA ILE A 83 -4.02 1.79 12.81
C ILE A 83 -4.59 2.23 14.16
N LYS A 84 -5.92 2.34 14.28
CA LYS A 84 -6.61 2.77 15.50
C LYS A 84 -6.79 1.65 16.54
N THR A 85 -6.61 0.39 16.16
CA THR A 85 -6.79 -0.75 17.08
C THR A 85 -5.67 -0.76 18.11
N LYS A 86 -6.03 -0.76 19.39
CA LYS A 86 -5.07 -0.71 20.49
C LYS A 86 -4.08 -1.88 20.48
N ASP A 87 -4.57 -3.07 20.15
CA ASP A 87 -3.79 -4.30 20.11
C ASP A 87 -2.82 -4.35 18.91
N ALA A 88 -2.97 -3.43 17.95
CA ALA A 88 -2.11 -3.32 16.79
C ALA A 88 -0.84 -2.48 17.01
N GLY A 89 -0.57 -1.99 18.23
CA GLY A 89 0.50 -1.01 18.51
C GLY A 89 1.89 -1.41 18.01
N MET A 90 2.23 -2.71 18.07
CA MET A 90 3.49 -3.29 17.58
C MET A 90 3.29 -4.22 16.39
N SER A 91 2.06 -4.62 16.09
CA SER A 91 1.72 -5.52 15.00
C SER A 91 1.81 -4.82 13.67
N LYS A 92 2.11 -5.57 12.61
CA LYS A 92 2.19 -5.09 11.25
C LYS A 92 1.10 -5.71 10.38
N LEU A 93 0.51 -4.89 9.53
CA LEU A 93 -0.41 -5.34 8.50
C LEU A 93 0.39 -5.76 7.27
N VAL A 94 0.17 -6.98 6.81
CA VAL A 94 0.83 -7.52 5.63
C VAL A 94 -0.20 -7.82 4.56
N VAL A 95 -0.03 -7.21 3.40
CA VAL A 95 -0.81 -7.48 2.19
C VAL A 95 0.02 -8.32 1.22
N TYR A 96 -0.63 -9.01 0.29
CA TYR A 96 0.11 -9.83 -0.69
C TYR A 96 0.98 -8.96 -1.61
N SER A 97 0.40 -7.92 -2.16
CA SER A 97 1.07 -6.93 -3.01
C SER A 97 0.53 -5.52 -2.72
N PRO A 98 1.31 -4.46 -2.92
CA PRO A 98 0.81 -3.09 -2.81
C PRO A 98 -0.40 -2.81 -3.70
N THR A 99 -0.55 -3.53 -4.82
CA THR A 99 -1.69 -3.43 -5.74
C THR A 99 -2.99 -3.98 -5.16
N ASN A 100 -2.95 -4.75 -4.08
CA ASN A 100 -4.13 -5.20 -3.35
C ASN A 100 -4.80 -4.07 -2.55
N LEU A 101 -4.10 -2.98 -2.29
CA LEU A 101 -4.67 -1.79 -1.67
C LEU A 101 -5.51 -1.03 -2.69
N ILE A 102 -6.82 -0.93 -2.45
CA ILE A 102 -7.75 -0.25 -3.35
C ILE A 102 -7.50 1.25 -3.30
N ALA A 103 -7.31 1.86 -4.47
CA ALA A 103 -6.68 3.17 -4.64
C ALA A 103 -7.54 4.38 -4.25
N ASP A 104 -8.84 4.32 -4.49
CA ASP A 104 -9.66 5.53 -4.55
C ASP A 104 -9.78 6.28 -3.23
N ASP A 105 -9.63 5.57 -2.11
CA ASP A 105 -9.79 6.13 -0.77
C ASP A 105 -8.46 6.30 0.00
N PHE A 106 -7.31 5.96 -0.60
CA PHE A 106 -6.02 6.01 0.11
C PHE A 106 -5.39 7.40 0.21
N ILE A 107 -6.10 8.40 -0.25
CA ILE A 107 -5.64 9.80 -0.30
C ILE A 107 -5.13 10.28 1.07
N ASP A 108 -5.81 9.89 2.14
CA ASP A 108 -5.51 10.35 3.51
C ASP A 108 -4.87 9.29 4.42
N VAL A 109 -4.76 8.04 3.97
CA VAL A 109 -4.40 6.91 4.85
C VAL A 109 -2.92 6.54 4.79
N PHE A 110 -2.19 7.03 3.80
CA PHE A 110 -0.75 6.87 3.69
C PHE A 110 0.06 8.06 4.23
N PRO A 111 -0.39 8.73 5.30
CA PRO A 111 0.47 9.63 6.02
C PRO A 111 1.46 8.82 6.88
N LYS A 112 2.39 9.52 7.46
CA LYS A 112 3.46 9.01 8.31
C LYS A 112 3.06 7.96 9.35
N ALA A 113 1.80 7.93 9.80
CA ALA A 113 1.31 6.94 10.77
C ALA A 113 1.30 5.50 10.26
N ALA A 114 1.27 5.30 8.95
CA ALA A 114 1.30 3.97 8.33
C ALA A 114 2.71 3.51 7.95
N GLU A 115 3.71 4.42 7.98
CA GLU A 115 5.08 4.09 7.64
C GLU A 115 5.63 3.01 8.58
N GLY A 116 6.14 1.92 8.00
CA GLY A 116 6.70 0.79 8.74
C GLY A 116 5.67 -0.16 9.36
N ARG A 117 4.37 0.16 9.33
CA ARG A 117 3.31 -0.70 9.87
C ARG A 117 2.62 -1.54 8.81
N ILE A 118 2.75 -1.16 7.54
CA ILE A 118 2.20 -1.90 6.41
C ILE A 118 3.36 -2.45 5.60
N GLN A 119 3.30 -3.75 5.33
CA GLN A 119 4.31 -4.48 4.60
C GLN A 119 3.64 -5.36 3.53
N THR A 120 4.42 -5.93 2.65
CA THR A 120 3.93 -6.79 1.57
C THR A 120 4.73 -8.08 1.47
N VAL A 121 4.08 -9.13 1.00
CA VAL A 121 4.76 -10.39 0.65
C VAL A 121 5.54 -10.22 -0.65
N ARG A 122 4.92 -9.56 -1.64
CA ARG A 122 5.52 -9.28 -2.95
C ARG A 122 5.58 -7.78 -3.22
N PRO A 123 6.73 -7.15 -3.02
CA PRO A 123 6.91 -5.73 -3.32
C PRO A 123 6.81 -5.46 -4.82
N VAL A 124 6.41 -4.25 -5.15
CA VAL A 124 6.47 -3.71 -6.52
C VAL A 124 7.83 -3.04 -6.70
N ASN A 125 8.48 -3.33 -7.81
CA ASN A 125 9.68 -2.63 -8.22
C ASN A 125 9.32 -1.57 -9.26
N ILE A 126 9.27 -0.31 -8.83
CA ILE A 126 9.03 0.83 -9.73
C ILE A 126 10.33 1.13 -10.45
N VAL A 127 10.34 1.05 -11.78
CA VAL A 127 11.55 1.23 -12.58
C VAL A 127 11.63 2.59 -13.26
N ALA A 128 10.49 3.23 -13.47
CA ALA A 128 10.39 4.53 -14.12
C ALA A 128 9.04 5.19 -13.84
N LEU A 129 8.98 6.48 -14.02
CA LEU A 129 7.77 7.28 -14.05
C LEU A 129 7.54 7.81 -15.47
N CYS A 130 6.40 7.49 -16.05
CA CYS A 130 6.01 7.98 -17.35
C CYS A 130 4.85 8.97 -17.21
N TYR A 131 4.90 10.10 -17.89
CA TYR A 131 3.86 11.10 -17.83
C TYR A 131 3.42 11.57 -19.20
N ASN A 132 2.18 12.08 -19.26
CA ASN A 132 1.60 12.74 -20.40
C ASN A 132 1.18 14.15 -19.96
N PRO A 133 1.73 15.23 -20.56
CA PRO A 133 1.36 16.59 -20.19
C PRO A 133 -0.04 17.01 -20.65
N PHE A 134 -0.70 16.21 -21.51
CA PHE A 134 -2.06 16.49 -21.98
C PHE A 134 -3.09 15.79 -21.08
N SER A 135 -3.98 16.58 -20.51
CA SER A 135 -5.12 16.08 -19.79
C SER A 135 -6.27 15.73 -20.73
N PRO A 136 -7.02 14.63 -20.50
CA PRO A 136 -8.26 14.34 -21.20
C PRO A 136 -9.31 15.45 -21.12
N ALA A 137 -9.23 16.30 -20.11
CA ALA A 137 -10.10 17.46 -19.93
C ALA A 137 -9.68 18.71 -20.76
N GLY A 138 -8.67 18.57 -21.63
CA GLY A 138 -8.23 19.62 -22.53
C GLY A 138 -7.17 20.58 -21.99
N TYR A 139 -6.62 20.31 -20.79
CA TYR A 139 -5.49 21.07 -20.26
C TYR A 139 -4.16 20.56 -20.81
N VAL A 140 -3.24 21.50 -21.03
CA VAL A 140 -1.86 21.18 -21.34
C VAL A 140 -0.99 21.79 -20.26
N PHE A 141 -0.22 20.97 -19.58
CA PHE A 141 0.78 21.46 -18.62
C PHE A 141 2.04 21.87 -19.35
N ASP A 142 2.72 22.89 -18.85
CA ASP A 142 4.08 23.18 -19.31
C ASP A 142 4.97 21.97 -19.03
N ASP A 143 5.63 21.46 -20.08
CA ASP A 143 6.37 20.21 -20.00
C ASP A 143 7.58 20.31 -19.04
N ASN A 144 8.29 21.43 -19.08
CA ASN A 144 9.45 21.64 -18.23
C ASN A 144 9.04 21.79 -16.77
N GLU A 145 8.00 22.58 -16.49
CA GLU A 145 7.49 22.76 -15.13
C GLU A 145 6.99 21.42 -14.56
N PHE A 146 6.25 20.66 -15.36
CA PHE A 146 5.70 19.38 -14.91
C PHE A 146 6.83 18.37 -14.65
N TYR A 147 7.80 18.27 -15.53
CA TYR A 147 8.98 17.43 -15.35
C TYR A 147 9.75 17.78 -14.08
N GLU A 148 10.08 19.06 -13.86
CA GLU A 148 10.83 19.49 -12.68
C GLU A 148 10.06 19.18 -11.38
N ARG A 149 8.76 19.34 -11.37
CA ARG A 149 7.94 18.98 -10.21
C ARG A 149 7.90 17.47 -9.95
N LEU A 150 7.80 16.63 -10.97
CA LEU A 150 7.89 15.18 -10.84
C LEU A 150 9.26 14.75 -10.31
N ARG A 151 10.32 15.45 -10.72
CA ARG A 151 11.69 15.21 -10.23
C ARG A 151 11.85 15.41 -8.71
N THR A 152 11.01 16.21 -8.10
CA THR A 152 11.03 16.40 -6.64
C THR A 152 10.46 15.21 -5.88
N LEU A 153 9.69 14.34 -6.53
CA LEU A 153 9.02 13.21 -5.90
C LEU A 153 9.88 11.94 -5.86
N THR A 154 10.81 11.81 -6.80
CA THR A 154 11.53 10.54 -6.99
C THR A 154 12.82 10.73 -7.76
N ASP A 155 13.80 9.86 -7.47
CA ASP A 155 15.04 9.75 -8.25
C ASP A 155 14.93 8.77 -9.44
N LEU A 156 13.75 8.19 -9.66
CA LEU A 156 13.50 7.31 -10.78
C LEU A 156 13.64 8.05 -12.13
N PRO A 157 14.00 7.34 -13.21
CA PRO A 157 13.92 7.88 -14.56
C PRO A 157 12.50 8.38 -14.87
N ILE A 158 12.39 9.56 -15.46
CA ILE A 158 11.11 10.18 -15.81
C ILE A 158 11.07 10.40 -17.32
N PHE A 159 9.99 9.98 -17.96
CA PHE A 159 9.81 10.06 -19.40
C PHE A 159 8.48 10.71 -19.76
N ASN A 160 8.55 11.71 -20.67
CA ASN A 160 7.36 12.18 -21.37
C ASN A 160 7.02 11.15 -22.46
N VAL A 161 5.82 10.58 -22.43
CA VAL A 161 5.39 9.56 -23.41
C VAL A 161 5.22 10.09 -24.82
N LEU A 162 5.15 11.41 -24.98
CA LEU A 162 4.95 12.09 -26.26
C LEU A 162 6.25 12.69 -26.83
N SER A 163 7.35 12.67 -26.07
CA SER A 163 8.62 13.14 -26.60
C SER A 163 9.14 12.13 -27.64
N GLU A 164 9.36 12.61 -28.84
CA GLU A 164 10.11 11.85 -29.84
C GLU A 164 11.53 11.59 -29.29
N ARG A 165 11.97 10.34 -29.37
CA ARG A 165 13.34 9.95 -29.03
C ARG A 165 14.32 10.39 -30.12
#